data_5cdafc3cf77f01fd5b7a44c6cada4a62
#
_entry.id   5cdafc3cf77f01fd5b7a44c6cada4a62
#
_cell.length_a   1.000
_cell.length_b   1.000
_cell.length_c   1.000
_cell.angle_alpha   90.00
_cell.angle_beta   90.00
_cell.angle_gamma   90.00
#
_symmetry.space_group_name_H-M   'P 1'
#
loop_
_entity.id
_entity.type
_entity.pdbx_description
1 polymer ?
#
loop_
_entity_poly.entity_id
_entity_poly.type
_entity_poly.pdbx_seq_one_letter_code
_entity_poly.pdbx_strand_id
1 'polypeptide(L)'
;MAMFLNCQYYSTALQHNTQIQVIIPTPEGQEQITGEETKKRYDYKKGLPVVYLLHGAYGDCSSWVRFSNIERYAQSHQIVAVMASVENSFYQNMYHGNPYFTYITEELPAFVTALFPVSEKREDTFVAGFSMG
;
A
#
# COMPACT_ATOMS: atom_id res chain seq x y z
N MET A 1 -5.20 -6.41 -15.49
CA MET A 1 -4.11 -6.74 -14.55
C MET A 1 -3.64 -5.42 -13.94
N ALA A 2 -3.56 -5.34 -12.62
CA ALA A 2 -3.06 -4.15 -11.94
C ALA A 2 -1.56 -3.94 -12.18
N MET A 3 -1.08 -2.73 -11.96
CA MET A 3 0.36 -2.47 -11.87
C MET A 3 0.87 -2.93 -10.51
N PHE A 4 1.86 -3.80 -10.51
CA PHE A 4 2.49 -4.30 -9.29
C PHE A 4 3.91 -3.76 -9.16
N LEU A 5 4.22 -3.15 -8.03
CA LEU A 5 5.49 -2.49 -7.76
C LEU A 5 6.16 -3.10 -6.53
N ASN A 6 7.46 -3.40 -6.64
CA ASN A 6 8.34 -3.67 -5.52
C ASN A 6 9.23 -2.43 -5.33
N CYS A 7 9.09 -1.75 -4.23
CA CYS A 7 9.80 -0.51 -3.95
C CYS A 7 10.76 -0.71 -2.79
N GLN A 8 12.01 -0.29 -2.97
CA GLN A 8 12.99 -0.21 -1.90
C GLN A 8 13.37 1.24 -1.70
N TYR A 9 13.44 1.68 -0.45
CA TYR A 9 13.84 3.04 -0.11
C TYR A 9 14.42 3.11 1.29
N TYR A 10 15.17 4.17 1.57
CA TYR A 10 15.69 4.43 2.90
C TYR A 10 14.59 5.04 3.77
N SER A 11 14.22 4.35 4.84
CA SER A 11 13.28 4.87 5.83
C SER A 11 14.04 5.69 6.88
N THR A 12 13.63 6.92 7.08
CA THR A 12 14.22 7.80 8.12
C THR A 12 13.76 7.40 9.51
N ALA A 13 12.52 6.89 9.63
CA ALA A 13 12.03 6.36 10.91
C ALA A 13 12.79 5.11 11.33
N LEU A 14 13.00 4.17 10.40
CA LEU A 14 13.69 2.91 10.69
C LEU A 14 15.21 3.00 10.62
N GLN A 15 15.75 4.06 10.02
CA GLN A 15 17.18 4.29 9.78
C GLN A 15 17.89 3.18 8.98
N HIS A 16 17.15 2.51 8.09
CA HIS A 16 17.69 1.54 7.15
C HIS A 16 16.84 1.45 5.88
N ASN A 17 17.34 0.74 4.88
CA ASN A 17 16.55 0.43 3.69
C ASN A 17 15.43 -0.53 4.04
N THR A 18 14.24 -0.19 3.58
CA THR A 18 13.04 -1.02 3.74
C THR A 18 12.38 -1.31 2.39
N GLN A 19 11.45 -2.23 2.39
CA GLN A 19 10.73 -2.64 1.19
C GLN A 19 9.23 -2.56 1.41
N ILE A 20 8.54 -2.06 0.39
CA ILE A 20 7.08 -2.12 0.29
C ILE A 20 6.68 -2.71 -1.06
N GLN A 21 5.49 -3.29 -1.10
CA GLN A 21 4.81 -3.65 -2.33
C GLN A 21 3.58 -2.76 -2.51
N VAL A 22 3.35 -2.33 -3.74
CA VAL A 22 2.22 -1.47 -4.09
C VAL A 22 1.49 -2.04 -5.30
N ILE A 23 0.17 -2.14 -5.19
CA ILE A 23 -0.72 -2.53 -6.28
C ILE A 23 -1.53 -1.31 -6.68
N ILE A 24 -1.45 -0.91 -7.94
CA ILE A 24 -2.20 0.22 -8.49
C ILE A 24 -3.13 -0.29 -9.59
N PRO A 25 -4.45 -0.11 -9.46
CA PRO A 25 -5.39 -0.48 -10.52
C PRO A 25 -5.09 0.26 -11.82
N THR A 26 -5.17 -0.45 -12.93
CA THR A 26 -4.94 0.13 -14.27
C THR A 26 -6.05 -0.27 -15.24
N PRO A 27 -6.31 0.52 -16.29
CA PRO A 27 -7.31 0.17 -17.30
C PRO A 27 -7.05 -1.21 -17.93
N GLU A 28 -8.10 -1.95 -18.21
CA GLU A 28 -8.03 -3.32 -18.73
C GLU A 28 -8.85 -3.50 -20.00
N GLY A 29 -8.52 -4.54 -20.76
CA GLY A 29 -9.26 -4.94 -21.95
C GLY A 29 -9.25 -3.85 -23.02
N GLN A 30 -10.42 -3.35 -23.39
CA GLN A 30 -10.59 -2.28 -24.38
C GLN A 30 -10.60 -0.88 -23.77
N GLU A 31 -10.44 -0.74 -22.45
CA GLU A 31 -10.35 0.56 -21.79
C GLU A 31 -9.09 1.30 -22.25
N GLN A 32 -9.27 2.48 -22.78
CA GLN A 32 -8.15 3.34 -23.21
C GLN A 32 -7.93 4.43 -22.17
N ILE A 33 -6.72 4.56 -21.65
CA ILE A 33 -6.37 5.55 -20.62
C ILE A 33 -6.70 7.00 -21.05
N THR A 34 -6.79 7.24 -22.36
CA THR A 34 -7.19 8.54 -22.94
C THR A 34 -8.69 8.73 -23.04
N GLY A 35 -9.49 7.66 -22.87
CA GLY A 35 -10.95 7.71 -22.92
C GLY A 35 -11.54 8.46 -21.72
N GLU A 36 -12.60 9.26 -21.95
CA GLU A 36 -13.21 10.10 -20.90
C GLU A 36 -13.81 9.28 -19.74
N GLU A 37 -14.44 8.15 -20.03
CA GLU A 37 -14.99 7.28 -18.96
C GLU A 37 -13.88 6.60 -18.17
N THR A 38 -12.82 6.15 -18.85
CA THR A 38 -11.65 5.56 -18.21
C THR A 38 -10.95 6.57 -17.31
N LYS A 39 -10.80 7.82 -17.75
CA LYS A 39 -10.24 8.91 -16.94
C LYS A 39 -11.07 9.19 -15.68
N LYS A 40 -12.39 9.09 -15.77
CA LYS A 40 -13.26 9.26 -14.59
C LYS A 40 -13.12 8.10 -13.61
N ARG A 41 -13.01 6.88 -14.13
CA ARG A 41 -12.87 5.65 -13.35
C ARG A 41 -11.50 5.54 -12.69
N TYR A 42 -10.45 5.93 -13.41
CA TYR A 42 -9.06 5.90 -12.94
C TYR A 42 -8.51 7.32 -12.84
N ASP A 43 -9.12 8.15 -12.00
CA ASP A 43 -8.69 9.54 -11.80
C ASP A 43 -7.45 9.61 -10.91
N TYR A 44 -6.30 9.30 -11.49
CA TYR A 44 -5.02 9.34 -10.80
C TYR A 44 -4.62 10.74 -10.31
N LYS A 45 -5.17 11.81 -10.91
CA LYS A 45 -4.90 13.19 -10.46
C LYS A 45 -5.64 13.52 -9.18
N LYS A 46 -6.88 13.06 -9.08
CA LYS A 46 -7.67 13.19 -7.84
C LYS A 46 -7.14 12.26 -6.74
N GLY A 47 -6.53 11.15 -7.13
CA GLY A 47 -6.08 10.08 -6.27
C GLY A 47 -7.14 9.00 -6.05
N LEU A 48 -6.72 7.74 -6.07
CA LEU A 48 -7.55 6.58 -5.78
C LEU A 48 -7.60 6.32 -4.28
N PRO A 49 -8.66 5.66 -3.79
CA PRO A 49 -8.67 5.15 -2.41
C PRO A 49 -7.47 4.24 -2.16
N VAL A 50 -6.99 4.21 -0.91
CA VAL A 50 -5.82 3.41 -0.53
C VAL A 50 -6.14 2.52 0.68
N VAL A 51 -5.65 1.28 0.65
CA VAL A 51 -5.67 0.38 1.80
C VAL A 51 -4.25 -0.02 2.17
N TYR A 52 -3.89 0.19 3.43
CA TYR A 52 -2.66 -0.32 4.04
C TYR A 52 -2.92 -1.70 4.61
N LEU A 53 -2.18 -2.70 4.11
CA LEU A 53 -2.37 -4.10 4.46
C LEU A 53 -1.25 -4.57 5.38
N LEU A 54 -1.64 -4.94 6.60
CA LEU A 54 -0.74 -5.34 7.67
C LEU A 54 -0.57 -6.86 7.69
N HIS A 55 0.68 -7.33 7.58
CA HIS A 55 0.98 -8.77 7.60
C HIS A 55 0.95 -9.35 9.02
N GLY A 56 0.79 -10.67 9.12
CA GLY A 56 0.88 -11.41 10.36
C GLY A 56 2.32 -11.70 10.80
N ALA A 57 2.47 -12.31 11.96
CA ALA A 57 3.78 -12.74 12.46
C ALA A 57 4.50 -13.65 11.45
N TYR A 58 5.82 -13.52 11.41
CA TYR A 58 6.73 -14.24 10.49
C TYR A 58 6.55 -13.90 9.00
N GLY A 59 5.70 -12.93 8.69
CA GLY A 59 5.47 -12.45 7.32
C GLY A 59 6.29 -11.21 6.98
N ASP A 60 6.04 -10.71 5.79
CA ASP A 60 6.61 -9.48 5.23
C ASP A 60 5.63 -8.82 4.26
N CYS A 61 6.08 -7.80 3.53
CA CYS A 61 5.27 -7.11 2.53
C CYS A 61 4.70 -8.01 1.43
N SER A 62 5.27 -9.21 1.20
CA SER A 62 4.81 -10.14 0.18
C SER A 62 3.65 -11.04 0.62
N SER A 63 3.34 -11.08 1.92
CA SER A 63 2.40 -12.06 2.49
C SER A 63 1.00 -11.96 1.88
N TRP A 64 0.47 -10.75 1.71
CA TRP A 64 -0.85 -10.56 1.12
C TRP A 64 -0.93 -11.02 -0.33
N VAL A 65 0.11 -10.77 -1.13
CA VAL A 65 0.17 -11.19 -2.53
C VAL A 65 0.30 -12.71 -2.63
N ARG A 66 1.12 -13.32 -1.77
CA ARG A 66 1.37 -14.77 -1.80
C ARG A 66 0.19 -15.62 -1.35
N PHE A 67 -0.58 -15.13 -0.38
CA PHE A 67 -1.59 -15.94 0.31
C PHE A 67 -3.02 -15.46 0.07
N SER A 68 -3.23 -14.47 -0.83
CA SER A 68 -4.57 -13.97 -1.15
C SER A 68 -4.69 -13.56 -2.62
N ASN A 69 -5.91 -13.22 -3.02
CA ASN A 69 -6.19 -12.64 -4.34
C ASN A 69 -6.20 -11.11 -4.31
N ILE A 70 -5.34 -10.50 -3.50
CA ILE A 70 -5.37 -9.05 -3.24
C ILE A 70 -5.23 -8.20 -4.52
N GLU A 71 -4.39 -8.63 -5.47
CA GLU A 71 -4.24 -7.91 -6.75
C GLU A 71 -5.57 -7.84 -7.51
N ARG A 72 -6.30 -8.95 -7.58
CA ARG A 72 -7.62 -9.01 -8.23
C ARG A 72 -8.63 -8.12 -7.51
N TYR A 73 -8.64 -8.14 -6.18
CA TYR A 73 -9.56 -7.32 -5.40
C TYR A 73 -9.24 -5.83 -5.52
N ALA A 74 -7.96 -5.46 -5.43
CA ALA A 74 -7.52 -4.08 -5.62
C ALA A 74 -7.93 -3.55 -7.00
N GLN A 75 -7.73 -4.34 -8.05
CA GLN A 75 -8.14 -4.02 -9.40
C GLN A 75 -9.65 -3.84 -9.53
N SER A 76 -10.44 -4.79 -9.03
CA SER A 76 -11.91 -4.77 -9.19
C SER A 76 -12.58 -3.65 -8.40
N HIS A 77 -12.02 -3.27 -7.25
CA HIS A 77 -12.53 -2.19 -6.41
C HIS A 77 -11.86 -0.84 -6.66
N GLN A 78 -10.88 -0.79 -7.58
CA GLN A 78 -10.13 0.43 -7.91
C GLN A 78 -9.51 1.09 -6.68
N ILE A 79 -8.94 0.28 -5.80
CA ILE A 79 -8.24 0.71 -4.60
C ILE A 79 -6.75 0.39 -4.72
N VAL A 80 -5.90 1.33 -4.35
CA VAL A 80 -4.46 1.10 -4.23
C VAL A 80 -4.20 0.28 -2.97
N ALA A 81 -3.45 -0.81 -3.09
CA ALA A 81 -3.03 -1.60 -1.92
C ALA A 81 -1.55 -1.38 -1.64
N VAL A 82 -1.23 -1.08 -0.38
CA VAL A 82 0.14 -0.84 0.09
C VAL A 82 0.48 -1.84 1.19
N MET A 83 1.56 -2.57 1.02
CA MET A 83 2.03 -3.60 1.94
C MET A 83 3.46 -3.30 2.35
N ALA A 84 3.72 -3.19 3.65
CA ALA A 84 5.03 -2.91 4.21
C ALA A 84 5.53 -4.08 5.07
N SER A 85 6.83 -4.15 5.26
CA SER A 85 7.47 -5.13 6.16
C SER A 85 7.76 -4.46 7.50
N VAL A 86 7.35 -5.09 8.60
CA VAL A 86 7.52 -4.58 9.96
C VAL A 86 8.08 -5.63 10.93
N GLU A 87 8.64 -6.71 10.40
CA GLU A 87 9.14 -7.83 11.20
C GLU A 87 8.09 -8.37 12.19
N ASN A 88 8.49 -8.89 13.33
CA ASN A 88 7.59 -9.35 14.40
C ASN A 88 7.39 -8.28 15.48
N SER A 89 7.22 -7.03 15.07
CA SER A 89 7.16 -5.87 15.96
C SER A 89 5.80 -5.64 16.62
N PHE A 90 4.76 -6.36 16.20
CA PHE A 90 3.35 -6.07 16.54
C PHE A 90 2.96 -4.61 16.22
N TYR A 91 3.61 -4.03 15.20
CA TYR A 91 3.39 -2.64 14.77
C TYR A 91 3.60 -1.61 15.89
N GLN A 92 4.47 -1.94 16.85
CA GLN A 92 4.80 -1.09 17.98
C GLN A 92 6.16 -0.43 17.81
N ASN A 93 6.35 0.71 18.48
CA ASN A 93 7.67 1.27 18.66
C ASN A 93 8.41 0.42 19.68
N MET A 94 9.43 -0.31 19.24
CA MET A 94 10.15 -1.26 20.08
C MET A 94 11.13 -0.54 21.00
N TYR A 95 11.22 -0.96 22.28
CA TYR A 95 12.16 -0.37 23.23
C TYR A 95 13.64 -0.60 22.82
N HIS A 96 13.95 -1.81 22.35
CA HIS A 96 15.29 -2.19 21.84
C HIS A 96 15.24 -2.50 20.33
N GLY A 97 14.48 -1.75 19.56
CA GLY A 97 14.31 -1.98 18.12
C GLY A 97 13.79 -0.75 17.41
N ASN A 98 13.25 -0.96 16.22
CA ASN A 98 12.80 0.10 15.35
C ASN A 98 11.42 0.64 15.72
N PRO A 99 11.13 1.91 15.42
CA PRO A 99 9.85 2.55 15.70
C PRO A 99 8.82 2.22 14.60
N TYR A 100 8.37 0.98 14.51
CA TYR A 100 7.47 0.51 13.46
C TYR A 100 6.08 1.16 13.52
N PHE A 101 5.58 1.53 14.69
CA PHE A 101 4.33 2.27 14.79
C PHE A 101 4.44 3.63 14.09
N THR A 102 5.49 4.40 14.39
CA THR A 102 5.76 5.68 13.73
C THR A 102 5.95 5.50 12.23
N TYR A 103 6.67 4.46 11.82
CA TYR A 103 6.86 4.16 10.40
C TYR A 103 5.53 3.95 9.67
N ILE A 104 4.64 3.10 10.19
CA ILE A 104 3.36 2.75 9.55
C ILE A 104 2.35 3.89 9.61
N THR A 105 2.32 4.65 10.69
CA THR A 105 1.26 5.66 10.89
C THR A 105 1.63 7.05 10.38
N GLU A 106 2.91 7.35 10.25
CA GLU A 106 3.39 8.68 9.87
C GLU A 106 4.21 8.67 8.58
N GLU A 107 5.35 7.95 8.57
CA GLU A 107 6.27 8.01 7.43
C GLU A 107 5.71 7.34 6.18
N LEU A 108 5.20 6.11 6.30
CA LEU A 108 4.69 5.36 5.15
C LEU A 108 3.52 6.08 4.45
N PRO A 109 2.49 6.59 5.15
CA PRO A 109 1.43 7.35 4.51
C PRO A 109 1.93 8.62 3.83
N ALA A 110 2.84 9.37 4.46
CA ALA A 110 3.45 10.56 3.86
C ALA A 110 4.22 10.23 2.58
N PHE A 111 5.01 9.16 2.60
CA PHE A 111 5.75 8.67 1.43
C PHE A 111 4.79 8.23 0.30
N VAL A 112 3.76 7.48 0.63
CA VAL A 112 2.78 6.94 -0.33
C VAL A 112 1.99 8.08 -0.99
N THR A 113 1.49 9.04 -0.22
CA THR A 113 0.73 10.17 -0.76
C THR A 113 1.59 11.12 -1.60
N ALA A 114 2.88 11.21 -1.32
CA ALA A 114 3.81 12.01 -2.11
C ALA A 114 4.14 11.41 -3.48
N LEU A 115 4.19 10.07 -3.60
CA LEU A 115 4.73 9.39 -4.78
C LEU A 115 3.70 8.62 -5.61
N PHE A 116 2.60 8.19 -5.03
CA PHE A 116 1.60 7.37 -5.69
C PHE A 116 0.27 8.11 -5.87
N PRO A 117 -0.55 7.71 -6.86
CA PRO A 117 -1.80 8.39 -7.16
C PRO A 117 -2.91 8.00 -6.18
N VAL A 118 -2.71 8.32 -4.90
CA VAL A 118 -3.65 8.01 -3.82
C VAL A 118 -4.30 9.30 -3.26
N SER A 119 -5.54 9.16 -2.81
CA SER A 119 -6.25 10.23 -2.13
C SER A 119 -5.64 10.51 -0.74
N GLU A 120 -5.56 11.80 -0.38
CA GLU A 120 -5.14 12.21 0.96
C GLU A 120 -6.31 12.28 1.96
N LYS A 121 -7.52 12.01 1.50
CA LYS A 121 -8.71 12.12 2.33
C LYS A 121 -8.82 10.93 3.28
N ARG A 122 -9.24 11.23 4.51
CA ARG A 122 -9.45 10.20 5.53
C ARG A 122 -10.50 9.16 5.11
N GLU A 123 -11.59 9.59 4.49
CA GLU A 123 -12.66 8.72 4.00
C GLU A 123 -12.24 7.76 2.88
N ASP A 124 -11.13 8.04 2.20
CA ASP A 124 -10.54 7.23 1.14
C ASP A 124 -9.36 6.38 1.63
N THR A 125 -9.05 6.41 2.93
CA THR A 125 -7.89 5.72 3.53
C THR A 125 -8.36 4.61 4.46
N PHE A 126 -7.91 3.39 4.16
CA PHE A 126 -8.30 2.18 4.89
C PHE A 126 -7.08 1.44 5.40
N VAL A 127 -7.29 0.68 6.46
CA VAL A 127 -6.32 -0.26 7.01
C VAL A 127 -6.98 -1.61 7.23
N ALA A 128 -6.29 -2.67 6.90
CA ALA A 128 -6.72 -4.04 7.17
C ALA A 128 -5.51 -4.90 7.52
N GLY A 129 -5.71 -5.90 8.36
CA GLY A 129 -4.65 -6.78 8.78
C GLY A 129 -5.17 -8.14 9.18
N PHE A 130 -4.28 -9.08 9.37
CA PHE A 130 -4.58 -10.40 9.90
C PHE A 130 -3.57 -10.81 10.97
N SER A 131 -4.00 -11.61 11.97
CA SER A 131 -3.14 -12.07 13.05
C SER A 131 -2.48 -10.91 13.81
N MET A 132 -1.17 -10.74 13.70
CA MET A 132 -0.42 -9.64 14.31
C MET A 132 -0.85 -8.26 13.77
N GLY A 133 -1.24 -8.22 12.51
CA GLY A 133 -1.62 -6.99 11.80
C GLY A 133 -2.96 -6.36 12.17
#